data_25b5dd96c76ae162d791c64732f70d8c
#
_entry.id   25b5dd96c76ae162d791c64732f70d8c
#
_cell.length_a   1.000
_cell.length_b   1.000
_cell.length_c   1.000
_cell.angle_alpha   90.00
_cell.angle_beta   90.00
_cell.angle_gamma   90.00
#
_symmetry.space_group_name_H-M   'P 1'
#
loop_
_entity.id
_entity.type
_entity.pdbx_description
1 polymer ?
#
loop_
_entity_poly.entity_id
_entity_poly.type
_entity_poly.pdbx_seq_one_letter_code
_entity_poly.pdbx_strand_id
1 'polypeptide(L)'
;MIIKHFKVTHLNQNDALNFDLRFNEDINVLTGKNGSGKTTLLKLIWYLISGNIDRMIFFMNEEALFEEILIETNTFSLSIIRAETEGFSQKNISVRWNIGKGEQHISIEAYAENGFYQFLNKEILNVSESSIFFPTFRRMEGGFFTSQPEIGVNRFYDAARQRGRIYQTLDEGLDNLSKELSVQKHHFIASISTDDIVNFIARQYADISERTNELQKELAKFITERTALASSIDTEKDALHDIQIKADEVTEKTEELLKPFTTLSKWVNSIFQYQGIKLTENLTLGKATNALSSDKLSSGEKQMLSFLCYNAFYSKGIILIDEPELSLHVDWQRILFDVLMEQGTDNQFLIATHSPFIYSQFPDKELILDEGRK
;
A
#
# COMPACT_ATOMS: atom_id res chain seq x y z
N MET A 1 -4.53 4.93 10.12
CA MET A 1 -3.28 5.45 10.78
C MET A 1 -2.77 6.65 9.97
N ILE A 2 -2.25 7.69 10.67
CA ILE A 2 -1.70 8.90 10.04
C ILE A 2 -0.34 9.18 10.67
N ILE A 3 0.69 9.39 9.87
CA ILE A 3 2.00 9.88 10.30
C ILE A 3 1.90 11.39 10.45
N LYS A 4 2.30 11.91 11.60
CA LYS A 4 2.30 13.35 11.91
C LYS A 4 3.69 13.95 11.78
N HIS A 5 4.70 13.22 12.24
CA HIS A 5 6.06 13.72 12.33
C HIS A 5 7.07 12.60 12.09
N PHE A 6 8.13 12.91 11.37
CA PHE A 6 9.27 12.04 11.15
C PHE A 6 10.55 12.86 11.20
N LYS A 7 11.49 12.41 12.04
CA LYS A 7 12.79 13.03 12.16
C LYS A 7 13.88 11.97 11.99
N VAL A 8 14.92 12.31 11.28
CA VAL A 8 16.15 11.51 11.19
C VAL A 8 17.37 12.42 11.20
N THR A 9 18.41 12.04 11.97
CA THR A 9 19.66 12.80 12.07
C THR A 9 20.84 11.97 11.57
N HIS A 10 21.83 12.66 11.00
CA HIS A 10 23.08 12.09 10.48
C HIS A 10 22.86 10.93 9.50
N LEU A 11 21.85 11.03 8.63
CA LEU A 11 21.60 10.01 7.64
C LEU A 11 22.81 9.85 6.71
N ASN A 12 23.29 8.62 6.55
CA ASN A 12 24.52 8.26 5.82
C ASN A 12 25.78 8.94 6.37
N GLN A 13 25.84 9.19 7.69
CA GLN A 13 26.94 9.89 8.37
C GLN A 13 27.19 11.29 7.79
N ASN A 14 26.17 11.94 7.30
CA ASN A 14 26.24 13.24 6.67
C ASN A 14 25.43 14.26 7.48
N ASP A 15 26.12 15.24 8.08
CA ASP A 15 25.51 16.33 8.85
C ASP A 15 24.52 17.16 8.05
N ALA A 16 24.64 17.16 6.72
CA ALA A 16 23.70 17.83 5.83
C ALA A 16 22.42 17.04 5.58
N LEU A 17 22.35 15.77 6.03
CA LEU A 17 21.18 14.90 5.86
C LEU A 17 20.40 14.74 7.17
N ASN A 18 20.06 15.86 7.78
CA ASN A 18 19.14 15.93 8.90
C ASN A 18 17.77 16.34 8.40
N PHE A 19 16.75 15.54 8.70
CA PHE A 19 15.38 15.81 8.27
C PHE A 19 14.47 15.87 9.49
N ASP A 20 13.61 16.88 9.50
CA ASP A 20 12.55 17.08 10.49
C ASP A 20 11.28 17.45 9.71
N LEU A 21 10.41 16.44 9.45
CA LEU A 21 9.32 16.53 8.51
C LEU A 21 7.98 16.39 9.24
N ARG A 22 7.11 17.38 9.06
CA ARG A 22 5.72 17.33 9.51
C ARG A 22 4.82 17.06 8.32
N PHE A 23 3.95 16.09 8.47
CA PHE A 23 3.10 15.59 7.39
C PHE A 23 1.67 16.10 7.52
N ASN A 24 1.05 16.36 6.35
CA ASN A 24 -0.38 16.56 6.22
C ASN A 24 -1.11 15.23 6.29
N GLU A 25 -2.39 15.26 6.64
CA GLU A 25 -3.21 14.05 6.79
C GLU A 25 -3.60 13.39 5.46
N ASP A 26 -3.50 14.13 4.35
CA ASP A 26 -3.91 13.72 3.01
C ASP A 26 -2.71 13.36 2.11
N ILE A 27 -2.04 14.35 1.54
CA ILE A 27 -0.96 14.17 0.57
C ILE A 27 0.30 14.92 1.01
N ASN A 28 1.47 14.31 0.79
CA ASN A 28 2.78 14.86 1.08
C ASN A 28 3.73 14.51 -0.06
N VAL A 29 4.34 15.51 -0.66
CA VAL A 29 5.20 15.33 -1.84
C VAL A 29 6.64 15.68 -1.49
N LEU A 30 7.48 14.66 -1.42
CA LEU A 30 8.91 14.77 -1.16
C LEU A 30 9.64 15.07 -2.47
N THR A 31 10.24 16.24 -2.57
CA THR A 31 11.03 16.66 -3.74
C THR A 31 12.50 16.91 -3.37
N GLY A 32 13.35 17.06 -4.35
CA GLY A 32 14.77 17.34 -4.18
C GLY A 32 15.63 16.65 -5.23
N LYS A 33 16.92 16.97 -5.25
CA LYS A 33 17.89 16.41 -6.21
C LYS A 33 18.07 14.91 -6.07
N ASN A 34 18.68 14.28 -7.08
CA ASN A 34 19.12 12.89 -6.95
C ASN A 34 20.09 12.75 -5.77
N GLY A 35 19.90 11.72 -4.97
CA GLY A 35 20.70 11.52 -3.75
C GLY A 35 20.26 12.37 -2.54
N SER A 36 19.13 13.09 -2.60
CA SER A 36 18.62 13.86 -1.45
C SER A 36 18.06 12.98 -0.32
N GLY A 37 17.93 11.67 -0.52
CA GLY A 37 17.48 10.73 0.50
C GLY A 37 15.98 10.38 0.44
N LYS A 38 15.22 10.83 -0.58
CA LYS A 38 13.77 10.57 -0.72
C LYS A 38 13.40 9.10 -0.56
N THR A 39 13.97 8.24 -1.40
CA THR A 39 13.75 6.78 -1.35
C THR A 39 14.13 6.18 0.00
N THR A 40 15.25 6.62 0.57
CA THR A 40 15.72 6.16 1.88
C THR A 40 14.74 6.54 2.99
N LEU A 41 14.20 7.76 2.96
CA LEU A 41 13.19 8.21 3.91
C LEU A 41 11.91 7.38 3.82
N LEU A 42 11.40 7.13 2.60
CA LEU A 42 10.22 6.29 2.41
C LEU A 42 10.46 4.86 2.94
N LYS A 43 11.62 4.26 2.67
CA LYS A 43 11.99 2.94 3.19
C LYS A 43 12.05 2.92 4.73
N LEU A 44 12.68 3.91 5.35
CA LEU A 44 12.76 4.01 6.82
C LEU A 44 11.37 4.14 7.44
N ILE A 45 10.54 5.02 6.90
CA ILE A 45 9.15 5.17 7.33
C ILE A 45 8.40 3.84 7.19
N TRP A 46 8.53 3.17 6.03
CA TRP A 46 7.90 1.88 5.78
C TRP A 46 8.26 0.83 6.84
N TYR A 47 9.55 0.63 7.12
CA TYR A 47 9.98 -0.35 8.11
C TYR A 47 9.42 -0.07 9.50
N LEU A 48 9.34 1.21 9.89
CA LEU A 48 8.84 1.62 11.20
C LEU A 48 7.34 1.37 11.37
N ILE A 49 6.54 1.60 10.34
CA ILE A 49 5.07 1.46 10.43
C ILE A 49 4.58 0.04 10.13
N SER A 50 5.37 -0.77 9.42
CA SER A 50 5.00 -2.13 9.01
C SER A 50 5.45 -3.22 9.97
N GLY A 51 6.00 -2.86 11.15
CA GLY A 51 6.49 -3.84 12.12
C GLY A 51 7.67 -4.67 11.59
N ASN A 52 8.57 -4.05 10.83
CA ASN A 52 9.79 -4.65 10.28
C ASN A 52 11.06 -4.03 10.90
N ILE A 53 11.06 -3.82 12.21
CA ILE A 53 12.16 -3.12 12.92
C ILE A 53 13.49 -3.89 12.84
N ASP A 54 13.45 -5.20 12.88
CA ASP A 54 14.62 -6.07 12.70
C ASP A 54 15.26 -5.85 11.32
N ARG A 55 14.46 -5.79 10.26
CA ARG A 55 14.93 -5.49 8.91
C ARG A 55 15.42 -4.05 8.77
N MET A 56 14.77 -3.11 9.44
CA MET A 56 15.24 -1.72 9.48
C MET A 56 16.64 -1.63 10.13
N ILE A 57 16.88 -2.35 11.23
CA ILE A 57 18.20 -2.40 11.88
C ILE A 57 19.27 -2.98 10.95
N PHE A 58 18.91 -4.02 10.19
CA PHE A 58 19.80 -4.55 9.14
C PHE A 58 20.07 -3.51 8.05
N PHE A 59 19.02 -2.87 7.54
CA PHE A 59 19.12 -1.81 6.53
C PHE A 59 19.97 -0.62 7.01
N MET A 60 19.83 -0.23 8.28
CA MET A 60 20.69 0.79 8.92
C MET A 60 22.17 0.46 8.84
N ASN A 61 22.51 -0.79 9.07
CA ASN A 61 23.92 -1.19 9.12
C ASN A 61 24.56 -1.27 7.74
N GLU A 62 23.78 -1.61 6.71
CA GLU A 62 24.27 -1.90 5.37
C GLU A 62 24.08 -0.73 4.39
N GLU A 63 22.92 -0.07 4.42
CA GLU A 63 22.54 0.89 3.38
C GLU A 63 22.34 2.32 3.88
N ALA A 64 21.86 2.51 5.12
CA ALA A 64 21.43 3.82 5.60
C ALA A 64 21.76 4.03 7.09
N LEU A 65 22.99 4.44 7.37
CA LEU A 65 23.41 4.79 8.74
C LEU A 65 22.70 6.07 9.20
N PHE A 66 22.19 6.08 10.45
CA PHE A 66 21.67 7.28 11.10
C PHE A 66 22.03 7.27 12.60
N GLU A 67 21.95 8.41 13.27
CA GLU A 67 22.18 8.54 14.70
C GLU A 67 20.87 8.44 15.49
N GLU A 68 19.86 9.17 15.08
CA GLU A 68 18.53 9.15 15.68
C GLU A 68 17.45 9.08 14.60
N ILE A 69 16.40 8.32 14.86
CA ILE A 69 15.17 8.33 14.09
C ILE A 69 13.98 8.42 15.05
N LEU A 70 13.01 9.26 14.71
CA LEU A 70 11.76 9.43 15.43
C LEU A 70 10.60 9.37 14.44
N ILE A 71 9.58 8.61 14.77
CA ILE A 71 8.29 8.65 14.09
C ILE A 71 7.16 8.86 15.09
N GLU A 72 6.26 9.78 14.78
CA GLU A 72 5.04 10.02 15.53
C GLU A 72 3.84 9.84 14.62
N THR A 73 2.93 8.98 15.04
CA THR A 73 1.65 8.73 14.38
C THR A 73 0.50 9.17 15.29
N ASN A 74 -0.73 9.02 14.81
CA ASN A 74 -1.90 9.20 15.67
C ASN A 74 -2.14 8.02 16.63
N THR A 75 -1.42 6.90 16.49
CA THR A 75 -1.60 5.66 17.28
C THR A 75 -0.40 5.30 18.13
N PHE A 76 0.81 5.64 17.70
CA PHE A 76 2.04 5.36 18.45
C PHE A 76 3.14 6.39 18.13
N SER A 77 4.15 6.44 18.98
CA SER A 77 5.43 7.09 18.72
C SER A 77 6.59 6.13 18.98
N LEU A 78 7.65 6.23 18.18
CA LEU A 78 8.84 5.39 18.27
C LEU A 78 10.08 6.23 17.99
N SER A 79 11.06 6.18 18.92
CA SER A 79 12.38 6.78 18.75
C SER A 79 13.44 5.69 18.88
N ILE A 80 14.39 5.69 17.97
CA ILE A 80 15.54 4.79 17.97
C ILE A 80 16.80 5.64 17.91
N ILE A 81 17.65 5.53 18.92
CA ILE A 81 18.89 6.28 19.04
C ILE A 81 20.04 5.28 19.03
N ARG A 82 21.07 5.57 18.25
CA ARG A 82 22.30 4.80 18.15
C ARG A 82 23.41 5.54 18.87
N ALA A 83 23.81 5.05 20.03
CA ALA A 83 24.95 5.59 20.77
C ALA A 83 26.27 5.05 20.19
N GLU A 84 27.24 5.93 19.94
CA GLU A 84 28.62 5.54 19.70
C GLU A 84 29.30 5.22 21.03
N THR A 85 29.77 3.99 21.20
CA THR A 85 30.68 3.64 22.32
C THR A 85 32.12 3.71 21.84
N GLU A 86 32.96 4.42 22.57
CA GLU A 86 34.40 4.38 22.36
C GLU A 86 34.93 2.95 22.62
N GLY A 87 35.42 2.32 21.56
CA GLY A 87 35.99 0.96 21.62
C GLY A 87 35.22 -0.02 20.72
N PHE A 88 35.97 -0.75 19.94
CA PHE A 88 35.54 -1.72 18.94
C PHE A 88 34.18 -2.41 19.23
N SER A 89 33.23 -2.20 18.34
CA SER A 89 32.25 -3.13 17.84
C SER A 89 30.87 -3.27 18.47
N GLN A 90 30.45 -2.58 19.51
CA GLN A 90 29.07 -2.69 19.99
C GLN A 90 28.41 -1.30 20.03
N LYS A 91 27.57 -1.01 19.05
CA LYS A 91 26.73 0.19 19.05
C LYS A 91 25.51 -0.09 19.89
N ASN A 92 25.40 0.58 21.03
CA ASN A 92 24.20 0.50 21.85
C ASN A 92 23.04 1.18 21.12
N ILE A 93 21.95 0.47 20.95
CA ILE A 93 20.69 0.98 20.40
C ILE A 93 19.73 1.21 21.56
N SER A 94 19.28 2.45 21.72
CA SER A 94 18.23 2.80 22.67
C SER A 94 16.92 2.96 21.91
N VAL A 95 15.88 2.25 22.34
CA VAL A 95 14.55 2.32 21.76
C VAL A 95 13.58 2.86 22.79
N ARG A 96 12.89 3.93 22.43
CA ARG A 96 11.82 4.54 23.19
C ARG A 96 10.54 4.46 22.37
N TRP A 97 9.46 3.93 22.96
CA TRP A 97 8.18 3.87 22.29
C TRP A 97 7.03 4.24 23.21
N ASN A 98 5.96 4.72 22.62
CA ASN A 98 4.71 5.01 23.29
C ASN A 98 3.57 4.40 22.47
N ILE A 99 2.99 3.32 22.99
CA ILE A 99 1.88 2.60 22.38
C ILE A 99 0.79 2.46 23.44
N GLY A 100 -0.29 3.21 23.30
CA GLY A 100 -1.38 3.22 24.28
C GLY A 100 -1.10 4.06 25.52
N LYS A 101 -1.03 3.44 26.70
CA LYS A 101 -0.95 4.14 27.99
C LYS A 101 0.50 4.20 28.51
N GLY A 102 1.20 5.25 28.16
CA GLY A 102 2.51 5.57 28.76
C GLY A 102 3.71 5.27 27.84
N GLU A 103 4.78 6.00 28.10
CA GLU A 103 6.06 5.86 27.41
C GLU A 103 6.85 4.67 27.97
N GLN A 104 7.37 3.85 27.11
CA GLN A 104 8.29 2.75 27.42
C GLN A 104 9.67 3.08 26.87
N HIS A 105 10.71 2.75 27.63
CA HIS A 105 12.08 2.96 27.22
C HIS A 105 12.93 1.74 27.55
N ILE A 106 13.65 1.22 26.56
CA ILE A 106 14.63 0.15 26.72
C ILE A 106 15.91 0.53 26.01
N SER A 107 17.03 0.45 26.71
CA SER A 107 18.36 0.50 26.11
C SER A 107 18.81 -0.92 25.80
N ILE A 108 19.16 -1.15 24.53
CA ILE A 108 19.51 -2.47 24.04
C ILE A 108 20.91 -2.40 23.46
N GLU A 109 21.78 -3.30 23.91
CA GLU A 109 23.06 -3.52 23.25
C GLU A 109 22.84 -4.14 21.88
N ALA A 110 23.65 -3.79 20.88
CA ALA A 110 23.43 -4.12 19.46
C ALA A 110 23.30 -5.63 19.16
N TYR A 111 23.57 -6.49 20.13
CA TYR A 111 23.36 -7.95 20.07
C TYR A 111 22.17 -8.41 20.92
N ALA A 112 21.33 -7.48 21.37
CA ALA A 112 20.21 -7.82 22.20
C ALA A 112 19.24 -8.74 21.49
N GLU A 113 19.01 -9.80 22.17
CA GLU A 113 18.03 -10.86 22.05
C GLU A 113 17.00 -10.66 20.92
N ASN A 114 17.03 -11.55 19.94
CA ASN A 114 16.06 -11.62 18.81
C ASN A 114 14.59 -11.47 19.25
N GLY A 115 14.28 -11.72 20.52
CA GLY A 115 12.95 -11.61 21.10
C GLY A 115 12.41 -10.19 21.24
N PHE A 116 13.27 -9.17 21.45
CA PHE A 116 12.79 -7.80 21.65
C PHE A 116 12.24 -7.16 20.37
N TYR A 117 12.94 -7.28 19.25
CA TYR A 117 12.46 -6.74 17.99
C TYR A 117 11.18 -7.42 17.53
N GLN A 118 11.06 -8.73 17.77
CA GLN A 118 9.82 -9.48 17.50
C GLN A 118 8.67 -8.98 18.37
N PHE A 119 8.93 -8.71 19.65
CA PHE A 119 7.94 -8.10 20.54
C PHE A 119 7.52 -6.71 20.03
N LEU A 120 8.47 -5.82 19.72
CA LEU A 120 8.18 -4.48 19.23
C LEU A 120 7.41 -4.49 17.90
N ASN A 121 7.81 -5.35 16.97
CA ASN A 121 7.09 -5.57 15.72
C ASN A 121 5.63 -5.97 15.96
N LYS A 122 5.39 -6.89 16.89
CA LYS A 122 4.03 -7.32 17.25
C LYS A 122 3.22 -6.18 17.85
N GLU A 123 3.79 -5.38 18.75
CA GLU A 123 3.10 -4.23 19.36
C GLU A 123 2.73 -3.18 18.30
N ILE A 124 3.64 -2.87 17.37
CA ILE A 124 3.36 -1.96 16.24
C ILE A 124 2.23 -2.51 15.38
N LEU A 125 2.28 -3.80 15.01
CA LEU A 125 1.25 -4.43 14.17
C LEU A 125 -0.15 -4.46 14.82
N ASN A 126 -0.22 -4.47 16.15
CA ASN A 126 -1.49 -4.43 16.88
C ASN A 126 -2.18 -3.06 16.78
N VAL A 127 -1.43 -1.97 16.63
CA VAL A 127 -1.95 -0.59 16.63
C VAL A 127 -1.85 0.10 15.26
N SER A 128 -1.05 -0.45 14.33
CA SER A 128 -0.95 0.06 12.98
C SER A 128 -2.15 -0.37 12.13
N GLU A 129 -2.61 0.51 11.26
CA GLU A 129 -3.58 0.21 10.22
C GLU A 129 -2.84 -0.27 8.95
N SER A 130 -3.56 -0.37 7.82
CA SER A 130 -2.97 -0.82 6.57
C SER A 130 -1.94 0.17 6.02
N SER A 131 -0.93 -0.33 5.35
CA SER A 131 -0.04 0.49 4.53
C SER A 131 0.42 -0.24 3.28
N ILE A 132 0.74 0.54 2.24
CA ILE A 132 1.20 0.01 0.96
C ILE A 132 2.44 0.80 0.56
N PHE A 133 3.47 0.10 0.14
CA PHE A 133 4.66 0.73 -0.42
C PHE A 133 4.92 0.26 -1.84
N PHE A 134 4.96 1.21 -2.75
CA PHE A 134 5.39 1.04 -4.14
C PHE A 134 6.82 1.57 -4.29
N PRO A 135 7.85 0.73 -4.29
CA PRO A 135 9.24 1.17 -4.42
C PRO A 135 9.57 1.55 -5.87
N THR A 136 10.66 2.31 -6.07
CA THR A 136 11.15 2.74 -7.40
C THR A 136 11.43 1.55 -8.33
N PHE A 137 12.01 0.48 -7.79
CA PHE A 137 12.41 -0.69 -8.57
C PHE A 137 11.27 -1.66 -8.91
N ARG A 138 10.00 -1.24 -8.68
CA ARG A 138 8.86 -2.08 -9.04
C ARG A 138 8.88 -2.41 -10.53
N ARG A 139 8.77 -3.70 -10.84
CA ARG A 139 8.71 -4.18 -12.22
C ARG A 139 7.26 -4.27 -12.67
N MET A 140 6.98 -3.69 -13.83
CA MET A 140 5.76 -3.92 -14.58
C MET A 140 6.02 -5.04 -15.59
N GLU A 141 5.36 -6.17 -15.45
CA GLU A 141 5.43 -7.22 -16.46
C GLU A 141 4.93 -6.69 -17.80
N GLY A 142 5.79 -6.63 -18.79
CA GLY A 142 5.49 -6.23 -20.16
C GLY A 142 5.99 -7.25 -21.15
N GLY A 143 5.08 -7.96 -21.77
CA GLY A 143 5.07 -8.47 -23.11
C GLY A 143 6.34 -9.06 -23.73
N PHE A 144 7.00 -10.04 -23.10
CA PHE A 144 7.87 -10.99 -23.79
C PHE A 144 7.61 -12.44 -23.32
N PHE A 145 6.35 -12.82 -23.19
CA PHE A 145 6.03 -14.23 -23.27
C PHE A 145 5.87 -14.57 -24.76
N THR A 146 6.93 -15.11 -25.34
CA THR A 146 6.77 -15.92 -26.53
C THR A 146 5.96 -17.14 -26.13
N SER A 147 4.70 -17.23 -26.62
CA SER A 147 3.95 -18.48 -26.73
C SER A 147 4.93 -19.61 -26.99
N GLN A 148 4.74 -20.75 -26.31
CA GLN A 148 5.59 -21.95 -26.49
C GLN A 148 5.84 -22.18 -27.99
N PRO A 149 7.08 -22.25 -28.45
CA PRO A 149 7.34 -22.63 -29.83
C PRO A 149 7.00 -24.10 -29.97
N GLU A 150 6.09 -24.40 -30.88
CA GLU A 150 5.89 -25.73 -31.42
C GLU A 150 7.25 -26.31 -31.86
N ILE A 151 7.43 -27.57 -31.61
CA ILE A 151 8.64 -28.35 -31.79
C ILE A 151 9.17 -28.23 -33.25
N GLY A 152 10.35 -27.71 -33.42
CA GLY A 152 11.13 -27.86 -34.63
C GLY A 152 11.97 -26.65 -35.00
N VAL A 153 13.22 -26.69 -34.74
CA VAL A 153 14.43 -26.15 -35.37
C VAL A 153 15.44 -25.59 -34.39
N ASN A 154 16.63 -26.18 -34.44
CA ASN A 154 17.74 -26.05 -33.52
C ASN A 154 18.62 -24.80 -33.65
N ARG A 155 19.21 -24.40 -32.56
CA ARG A 155 20.42 -23.58 -32.30
C ARG A 155 20.32 -22.07 -32.02
N PHE A 156 19.27 -21.38 -32.38
CA PHE A 156 19.07 -20.00 -31.93
C PHE A 156 18.29 -19.93 -30.62
N TYR A 157 17.74 -21.03 -30.16
CA TYR A 157 16.78 -21.14 -29.03
C TYR A 157 17.47 -21.21 -27.67
N ASP A 158 18.71 -21.57 -27.54
CA ASP A 158 19.39 -21.67 -26.24
C ASP A 158 19.62 -20.30 -25.59
N ALA A 159 19.93 -19.28 -26.39
CA ALA A 159 20.08 -17.90 -25.89
C ALA A 159 18.74 -17.28 -25.48
N ALA A 160 17.64 -17.60 -26.19
CA ALA A 160 16.31 -17.17 -25.85
C ALA A 160 15.75 -17.89 -24.61
N ARG A 161 16.02 -19.20 -24.47
CA ARG A 161 15.70 -20.00 -23.27
C ARG A 161 16.48 -19.54 -22.04
N GLN A 162 17.75 -19.19 -22.18
CA GLN A 162 18.53 -18.64 -21.07
C GLN A 162 17.98 -17.25 -20.65
N ARG A 163 17.63 -16.39 -21.61
CA ARG A 163 17.01 -15.10 -21.32
C ARG A 163 15.61 -15.27 -20.67
N GLY A 164 14.78 -16.15 -21.18
CA GLY A 164 13.48 -16.47 -20.59
C GLY A 164 13.59 -17.01 -19.15
N ARG A 165 14.58 -17.88 -18.85
CA ARG A 165 14.87 -18.35 -17.49
C ARG A 165 15.36 -17.23 -16.57
N ILE A 166 16.21 -16.32 -17.07
CA ILE A 166 16.69 -15.18 -16.27
C ILE A 166 15.53 -14.24 -15.93
N TYR A 167 14.62 -14.02 -16.86
CA TYR A 167 13.44 -13.19 -16.60
C TYR A 167 12.47 -13.85 -15.62
N GLN A 168 12.18 -15.15 -15.74
CA GLN A 168 11.39 -15.90 -14.76
C GLN A 168 12.01 -15.85 -13.36
N THR A 169 13.32 -16.01 -13.24
CA THR A 169 14.01 -15.94 -11.93
C THR A 169 13.99 -14.53 -11.33
N LEU A 170 13.98 -13.46 -12.14
CA LEU A 170 13.84 -12.09 -11.65
C LEU A 170 12.44 -11.79 -11.17
N ASP A 171 11.42 -12.23 -11.90
CA ASP A 171 10.01 -12.06 -11.50
C ASP A 171 9.70 -12.84 -10.22
N GLU A 172 10.13 -14.08 -10.14
CA GLU A 172 10.05 -14.89 -8.92
C GLU A 172 10.81 -14.24 -7.75
N GLY A 173 11.97 -13.62 -8.01
CA GLY A 173 12.74 -12.90 -7.01
C GLY A 173 12.02 -11.67 -6.46
N LEU A 174 11.41 -10.85 -7.33
CA LEU A 174 10.65 -9.66 -6.92
C LEU A 174 9.32 -10.02 -6.24
N ASP A 175 8.66 -11.06 -6.70
CA ASP A 175 7.44 -11.59 -6.05
C ASP A 175 7.76 -12.16 -4.67
N ASN A 176 8.85 -12.91 -4.53
CA ASN A 176 9.34 -13.37 -3.24
C ASN A 176 9.70 -12.20 -2.32
N LEU A 177 10.38 -11.17 -2.83
CA LEU A 177 10.67 -9.96 -2.05
C LEU A 177 9.40 -9.25 -1.60
N SER A 178 8.40 -9.13 -2.47
CA SER A 178 7.10 -8.57 -2.11
C SER A 178 6.43 -9.37 -0.98
N LYS A 179 6.45 -10.70 -1.05
CA LYS A 179 5.90 -11.59 -0.02
C LYS A 179 6.68 -11.51 1.28
N GLU A 180 8.01 -11.51 1.22
CA GLU A 180 8.86 -11.44 2.40
C GLU A 180 8.77 -10.12 3.15
N LEU A 181 8.64 -9.00 2.45
CA LEU A 181 8.55 -7.67 3.05
C LEU A 181 7.13 -7.32 3.47
N SER A 182 6.12 -7.97 2.91
CA SER A 182 4.73 -7.77 3.33
C SER A 182 4.43 -8.51 4.63
N VAL A 183 3.80 -7.81 5.58
CA VAL A 183 3.42 -8.36 6.89
C VAL A 183 1.97 -8.01 7.17
N GLN A 184 1.10 -9.02 7.30
CA GLN A 184 -0.33 -8.85 7.56
C GLN A 184 -1.00 -7.89 6.55
N LYS A 185 -1.41 -6.70 6.98
CA LYS A 185 -2.08 -5.64 6.19
C LYS A 185 -1.12 -4.56 5.65
N HIS A 186 0.19 -4.82 5.75
CA HIS A 186 1.24 -3.97 5.20
C HIS A 186 1.83 -4.63 3.96
N HIS A 187 1.65 -4.02 2.80
CA HIS A 187 1.99 -4.59 1.50
C HIS A 187 3.15 -3.86 0.84
N PHE A 188 4.18 -4.63 0.49
CA PHE A 188 5.32 -4.15 -0.30
C PHE A 188 5.16 -4.66 -1.73
N ILE A 189 5.05 -3.74 -2.71
CA ILE A 189 4.69 -4.07 -4.09
C ILE A 189 5.89 -3.87 -5.01
N ALA A 190 6.78 -4.87 -5.10
CA ALA A 190 7.96 -4.84 -5.96
C ALA A 190 7.70 -5.35 -7.38
N SER A 191 6.62 -6.11 -7.60
CA SER A 191 6.20 -6.61 -8.91
C SER A 191 4.72 -6.35 -9.11
N ILE A 192 4.34 -6.00 -10.32
CA ILE A 192 2.95 -5.77 -10.71
C ILE A 192 2.69 -6.48 -12.03
N SER A 193 1.97 -7.58 -11.96
CA SER A 193 1.43 -8.27 -13.12
C SER A 193 -0.07 -8.00 -13.28
N THR A 194 -0.60 -8.19 -14.47
CA THR A 194 -2.05 -8.11 -14.69
C THR A 194 -2.78 -9.21 -13.93
N ASP A 195 -2.18 -10.40 -13.85
CA ASP A 195 -2.74 -11.54 -13.14
C ASP A 195 -2.81 -11.27 -11.63
N ASP A 196 -1.81 -10.59 -11.05
CA ASP A 196 -1.85 -10.18 -9.64
C ASP A 196 -2.99 -9.23 -9.37
N ILE A 197 -3.21 -8.24 -10.24
CA ILE A 197 -4.32 -7.29 -10.13
C ILE A 197 -5.67 -8.02 -10.23
N VAL A 198 -5.82 -8.91 -11.21
CA VAL A 198 -7.05 -9.70 -11.41
C VAL A 198 -7.31 -10.59 -10.19
N ASN A 199 -6.29 -11.30 -9.70
CA ASN A 199 -6.39 -12.16 -8.54
C ASN A 199 -6.70 -11.36 -7.27
N PHE A 200 -6.10 -10.17 -7.12
CA PHE A 200 -6.38 -9.26 -6.01
C PHE A 200 -7.85 -8.83 -6.03
N ILE A 201 -8.35 -8.32 -7.18
CA ILE A 201 -9.76 -7.91 -7.33
C ILE A 201 -10.70 -9.09 -7.08
N ALA A 202 -10.38 -10.28 -7.58
CA ALA A 202 -11.20 -11.48 -7.39
C ALA A 202 -11.32 -11.87 -5.91
N ARG A 203 -10.23 -11.80 -5.14
CA ARG A 203 -10.22 -12.06 -3.70
C ARG A 203 -11.07 -11.03 -2.95
N GLN A 204 -10.89 -9.73 -3.25
CA GLN A 204 -11.69 -8.67 -2.64
C GLN A 204 -13.20 -8.87 -2.92
N TYR A 205 -13.54 -9.27 -4.14
CA TYR A 205 -14.92 -9.56 -4.51
C TYR A 205 -15.49 -10.75 -3.72
N ALA A 206 -14.72 -11.82 -3.59
CA ALA A 206 -15.14 -12.99 -2.83
C ALA A 206 -15.43 -12.64 -1.36
N ASP A 207 -14.53 -11.90 -0.72
CA ASP A 207 -14.68 -11.45 0.68
C ASP A 207 -15.92 -10.57 0.87
N ILE A 208 -16.14 -9.62 -0.03
CA ILE A 208 -17.30 -8.72 0.03
C ILE A 208 -18.59 -9.48 -0.27
N SER A 209 -18.57 -10.40 -1.23
CA SER A 209 -19.73 -11.25 -1.54
C SER A 209 -20.13 -12.13 -0.36
N GLU A 210 -19.16 -12.69 0.38
CA GLU A 210 -19.44 -13.47 1.60
C GLU A 210 -20.11 -12.60 2.67
N ARG A 211 -19.55 -11.41 2.94
CA ARG A 211 -20.15 -10.46 3.91
C ARG A 211 -21.55 -10.01 3.52
N THR A 212 -21.77 -9.75 2.23
CA THR A 212 -23.10 -9.39 1.72
C THR A 212 -24.10 -10.52 1.91
N ASN A 213 -23.68 -11.77 1.65
CA ASN A 213 -24.53 -12.95 1.88
C ASN A 213 -24.86 -13.14 3.37
N GLU A 214 -23.93 -12.84 4.28
CA GLU A 214 -24.18 -12.87 5.73
C GLU A 214 -25.23 -11.84 6.13
N LEU A 215 -25.12 -10.59 5.65
CA LEU A 215 -26.12 -9.53 5.90
C LEU A 215 -27.50 -9.94 5.38
N GLN A 216 -27.57 -10.55 4.21
CA GLN A 216 -28.85 -11.04 3.67
C GLN A 216 -29.44 -12.20 4.50
N LYS A 217 -28.61 -13.10 5.02
CA LYS A 217 -29.05 -14.18 5.92
C LYS A 217 -29.58 -13.60 7.25
N GLU A 218 -28.90 -12.61 7.81
CA GLU A 218 -29.36 -11.90 9.02
C GLU A 218 -30.71 -11.25 8.79
N LEU A 219 -30.90 -10.55 7.66
CA LEU A 219 -32.18 -9.94 7.29
C LEU A 219 -33.28 -10.99 7.17
N ALA A 220 -33.03 -12.10 6.46
CA ALA A 220 -33.99 -13.17 6.29
C ALA A 220 -34.42 -13.78 7.63
N LYS A 221 -33.47 -13.98 8.55
CA LYS A 221 -33.74 -14.45 9.91
C LYS A 221 -34.59 -13.46 10.69
N PHE A 222 -34.23 -12.18 10.64
CA PHE A 222 -35.00 -11.11 11.30
C PHE A 222 -36.45 -11.03 10.80
N ILE A 223 -36.66 -11.11 9.47
CA ILE A 223 -37.98 -11.14 8.87
C ILE A 223 -38.80 -12.32 9.42
N THR A 224 -38.21 -13.51 9.46
CA THR A 224 -38.89 -14.72 9.95
C THR A 224 -39.26 -14.60 11.39
N GLU A 225 -38.38 -14.09 12.27
CA GLU A 225 -38.64 -13.90 13.70
C GLU A 225 -39.72 -12.85 13.94
N ARG A 226 -39.69 -11.71 13.26
CA ARG A 226 -40.70 -10.63 13.40
C ARG A 226 -42.04 -11.06 12.89
N THR A 227 -42.12 -11.77 11.77
CA THR A 227 -43.39 -12.26 11.23
C THR A 227 -44.03 -13.33 12.13
N ALA A 228 -43.23 -14.19 12.75
CA ALA A 228 -43.71 -15.19 13.68
C ALA A 228 -44.30 -14.60 14.98
N LEU A 229 -43.84 -13.41 15.40
CA LEU A 229 -44.31 -12.71 16.61
C LEU A 229 -45.55 -11.84 16.35
N ALA A 230 -45.91 -11.55 15.12
CA ALA A 230 -47.05 -10.72 14.75
C ALA A 230 -48.36 -11.51 14.92
N SER A 231 -49.12 -11.22 15.97
CA SER A 231 -50.36 -11.94 16.31
C SER A 231 -51.61 -11.08 16.19
N SER A 232 -51.50 -9.79 15.89
CA SER A 232 -52.61 -8.82 15.72
C SER A 232 -52.26 -7.77 14.65
N ILE A 233 -53.27 -7.07 14.11
CA ILE A 233 -53.10 -6.07 13.04
C ILE A 233 -52.17 -4.92 13.47
N ASP A 234 -52.18 -4.50 14.72
CA ASP A 234 -51.27 -3.44 15.19
C ASP A 234 -49.84 -3.95 15.33
N THR A 235 -49.63 -5.17 15.81
CA THR A 235 -48.32 -5.81 15.89
C THR A 235 -47.76 -6.16 14.50
N GLU A 236 -48.61 -6.40 13.48
CA GLU A 236 -48.20 -6.58 12.09
C GLU A 236 -47.67 -5.28 11.48
N LYS A 237 -48.27 -4.12 11.75
CA LYS A 237 -47.77 -2.83 11.27
C LYS A 237 -46.41 -2.47 11.87
N ASP A 238 -46.24 -2.70 13.18
CA ASP A 238 -44.97 -2.47 13.88
C ASP A 238 -43.92 -3.42 13.35
N ALA A 239 -44.25 -4.69 13.11
CA ALA A 239 -43.32 -5.67 12.53
C ALA A 239 -42.87 -5.29 11.13
N LEU A 240 -43.79 -4.81 10.26
CA LEU A 240 -43.46 -4.32 8.92
C LEU A 240 -42.53 -3.10 8.96
N HIS A 241 -42.80 -2.16 9.88
CA HIS A 241 -41.94 -0.99 10.06
C HIS A 241 -40.53 -1.37 10.49
N ASP A 242 -40.38 -2.28 11.47
CA ASP A 242 -39.08 -2.80 11.91
C ASP A 242 -38.32 -3.54 10.78
N ILE A 243 -39.04 -4.34 9.95
CA ILE A 243 -38.48 -5.03 8.82
C ILE A 243 -37.97 -4.03 7.77
N GLN A 244 -38.71 -2.97 7.51
CA GLN A 244 -38.31 -1.94 6.56
C GLN A 244 -37.03 -1.22 7.01
N ILE A 245 -36.97 -0.80 8.30
CA ILE A 245 -35.76 -0.19 8.88
C ILE A 245 -34.55 -1.13 8.72
N LYS A 246 -34.73 -2.42 9.04
CA LYS A 246 -33.66 -3.41 8.92
C LYS A 246 -33.22 -3.65 7.48
N ALA A 247 -34.16 -3.67 6.54
CA ALA A 247 -33.88 -3.81 5.10
C ALA A 247 -33.08 -2.60 4.56
N ASP A 248 -33.47 -1.39 4.97
CA ASP A 248 -32.77 -0.15 4.61
C ASP A 248 -31.33 -0.15 5.17
N GLU A 249 -31.14 -0.56 6.45
CA GLU A 249 -29.83 -0.72 7.08
C GLU A 249 -28.94 -1.73 6.33
N VAL A 250 -29.49 -2.87 5.92
CA VAL A 250 -28.75 -3.91 5.17
C VAL A 250 -28.41 -3.42 3.77
N THR A 251 -29.31 -2.65 3.14
CA THR A 251 -29.06 -2.06 1.81
C THR A 251 -27.93 -1.05 1.89
N GLU A 252 -27.96 -0.13 2.84
CA GLU A 252 -26.91 0.87 3.06
C GLU A 252 -25.55 0.20 3.30
N LYS A 253 -25.48 -0.80 4.18
CA LYS A 253 -24.25 -1.56 4.44
C LYS A 253 -23.74 -2.29 3.20
N THR A 254 -24.65 -2.83 2.39
CA THR A 254 -24.28 -3.52 1.14
C THR A 254 -23.71 -2.55 0.12
N GLU A 255 -24.30 -1.36 -0.03
CA GLU A 255 -23.79 -0.31 -0.91
C GLU A 255 -22.41 0.18 -0.43
N GLU A 256 -22.22 0.34 0.88
CA GLU A 256 -20.95 0.72 1.47
C GLU A 256 -19.86 -0.33 1.19
N LEU A 257 -20.17 -1.63 1.36
CA LEU A 257 -19.25 -2.72 1.03
C LEU A 257 -18.88 -2.77 -0.46
N LEU A 258 -19.81 -2.44 -1.37
CA LEU A 258 -19.59 -2.44 -2.80
C LEU A 258 -18.97 -1.14 -3.34
N LYS A 259 -18.91 -0.08 -2.53
CA LYS A 259 -18.38 1.23 -2.92
C LYS A 259 -16.97 1.17 -3.55
N PRO A 260 -15.99 0.37 -3.07
CA PRO A 260 -14.68 0.26 -3.70
C PRO A 260 -14.77 -0.19 -5.16
N PHE A 261 -15.65 -1.16 -5.47
CA PHE A 261 -15.83 -1.65 -6.84
C PHE A 261 -16.50 -0.64 -7.75
N THR A 262 -17.56 0.04 -7.28
CA THR A 262 -18.26 1.04 -8.08
C THR A 262 -17.36 2.22 -8.38
N THR A 263 -16.57 2.67 -7.41
CA THR A 263 -15.60 3.76 -7.58
C THR A 263 -14.48 3.36 -8.53
N LEU A 264 -13.90 2.17 -8.33
CA LEU A 264 -12.86 1.64 -9.22
C LEU A 264 -13.38 1.51 -10.67
N SER A 265 -14.57 0.94 -10.86
CA SER A 265 -15.19 0.81 -12.17
C SER A 265 -15.38 2.15 -12.87
N LYS A 266 -15.86 3.17 -12.13
CA LYS A 266 -16.02 4.54 -12.65
C LYS A 266 -14.70 5.06 -13.21
N TRP A 267 -13.62 4.98 -12.42
CA TRP A 267 -12.31 5.54 -12.81
C TRP A 267 -11.63 4.73 -13.92
N VAL A 268 -11.69 3.39 -13.86
CA VAL A 268 -11.14 2.55 -14.92
C VAL A 268 -11.85 2.83 -16.25
N ASN A 269 -13.18 2.94 -16.26
CA ASN A 269 -13.93 3.27 -17.48
C ASN A 269 -13.61 4.69 -17.99
N SER A 270 -13.36 5.65 -17.12
CA SER A 270 -12.99 7.03 -17.49
C SER A 270 -11.58 7.12 -18.10
N ILE A 271 -10.59 6.44 -17.49
CA ILE A 271 -9.19 6.55 -17.88
C ILE A 271 -8.87 5.66 -19.08
N PHE A 272 -9.42 4.44 -19.11
CA PHE A 272 -9.11 3.41 -20.11
C PHE A 272 -10.21 3.22 -21.16
N GLN A 273 -11.15 4.16 -21.31
CA GLN A 273 -12.32 4.04 -22.22
C GLN A 273 -11.97 3.64 -23.66
N TYR A 274 -10.76 3.99 -24.14
CA TYR A 274 -10.27 3.64 -25.48
C TYR A 274 -9.59 2.27 -25.54
N GLN A 275 -9.30 1.65 -24.42
CA GLN A 275 -8.53 0.40 -24.30
C GLN A 275 -9.42 -0.86 -24.19
N GLY A 276 -10.73 -0.70 -24.17
CA GLY A 276 -11.65 -1.84 -24.07
C GLY A 276 -11.70 -2.50 -22.69
N ILE A 277 -11.11 -1.91 -21.68
CA ILE A 277 -11.21 -2.36 -20.30
C ILE A 277 -12.56 -1.89 -19.76
N LYS A 278 -13.50 -2.81 -19.63
CA LYS A 278 -14.82 -2.55 -19.04
C LYS A 278 -14.94 -3.36 -17.77
N LEU A 279 -14.83 -2.71 -16.63
CA LEU A 279 -15.39 -3.20 -15.39
C LEU A 279 -16.89 -2.87 -15.45
N THR A 280 -17.75 -3.87 -15.58
CA THR A 280 -19.20 -3.68 -15.49
C THR A 280 -19.62 -3.54 -14.05
N GLU A 281 -20.76 -2.86 -13.76
CA GLU A 281 -21.32 -2.66 -12.41
C GLU A 281 -21.45 -3.96 -11.62
N ASN A 282 -21.66 -5.06 -12.33
CA ASN A 282 -21.49 -6.41 -11.81
C ASN A 282 -20.18 -6.95 -12.37
N LEU A 283 -19.15 -7.06 -11.55
CA LEU A 283 -17.90 -7.74 -11.89
C LEU A 283 -18.19 -9.19 -12.30
N THR A 284 -18.70 -9.37 -13.52
CA THR A 284 -18.78 -10.67 -14.14
C THR A 284 -17.37 -11.01 -14.63
N LEU A 285 -16.58 -11.61 -13.75
CA LEU A 285 -15.20 -12.08 -13.97
C LEU A 285 -15.04 -12.87 -15.27
N GLY A 286 -16.09 -13.52 -15.78
CA GLY A 286 -16.06 -14.27 -17.03
C GLY A 286 -15.89 -13.44 -18.31
N LYS A 287 -16.25 -12.13 -18.30
CA LYS A 287 -16.02 -11.21 -19.43
C LYS A 287 -14.86 -10.24 -19.17
N ALA A 288 -14.53 -9.96 -17.91
CA ALA A 288 -13.41 -9.12 -17.52
C ALA A 288 -12.06 -9.82 -17.76
N THR A 289 -11.98 -11.14 -17.59
CA THR A 289 -10.76 -11.91 -17.87
C THR A 289 -10.31 -11.81 -19.34
N ASN A 290 -11.25 -11.65 -20.29
CA ASN A 290 -10.90 -11.43 -21.69
C ASN A 290 -10.53 -9.98 -22.01
N ALA A 291 -10.92 -9.03 -21.19
CA ALA A 291 -10.59 -7.61 -21.33
C ALA A 291 -9.24 -7.24 -20.67
N LEU A 292 -8.86 -7.97 -19.64
CA LEU A 292 -7.60 -7.80 -18.89
C LEU A 292 -6.53 -8.83 -19.30
N SER A 293 -6.54 -9.33 -20.55
CA SER A 293 -5.45 -10.21 -20.98
C SER A 293 -4.12 -9.45 -20.89
N SER A 294 -3.18 -10.01 -20.13
CA SER A 294 -1.90 -9.41 -19.72
C SER A 294 -1.08 -8.83 -20.88
N ASP A 295 -1.23 -9.40 -22.06
CA ASP A 295 -0.41 -9.08 -23.22
C ASP A 295 -0.77 -7.75 -23.91
N LYS A 296 -1.86 -7.09 -23.48
CA LYS A 296 -2.39 -5.88 -24.15
C LYS A 296 -2.17 -4.59 -23.37
N LEU A 297 -1.90 -4.65 -22.06
CA LEU A 297 -1.68 -3.46 -21.26
C LEU A 297 -0.20 -3.04 -21.30
N SER A 298 0.04 -1.75 -21.55
CA SER A 298 1.35 -1.14 -21.40
C SER A 298 1.77 -1.10 -19.91
N SER A 299 3.07 -0.92 -19.65
CA SER A 299 3.58 -0.79 -18.28
C SER A 299 2.93 0.37 -17.51
N GLY A 300 2.68 1.51 -18.18
CA GLY A 300 1.99 2.65 -17.58
C GLY A 300 0.53 2.35 -17.23
N GLU A 301 -0.19 1.63 -18.10
CA GLU A 301 -1.57 1.21 -17.82
C GLU A 301 -1.65 0.24 -16.64
N LYS A 302 -0.75 -0.73 -16.56
CA LYS A 302 -0.65 -1.65 -15.42
C LYS A 302 -0.37 -0.89 -14.12
N GLN A 303 0.54 0.08 -14.16
CA GLN A 303 0.87 0.90 -13.02
C GLN A 303 -0.31 1.75 -12.55
N MET A 304 -0.97 2.46 -13.47
CA MET A 304 -2.15 3.26 -13.15
C MET A 304 -3.27 2.40 -12.56
N LEU A 305 -3.56 1.27 -13.19
CA LEU A 305 -4.56 0.32 -12.72
C LEU A 305 -4.22 -0.22 -11.33
N SER A 306 -2.95 -0.53 -11.07
CA SER A 306 -2.48 -0.96 -9.76
C SER A 306 -2.74 0.10 -8.68
N PHE A 307 -2.34 1.35 -8.92
CA PHE A 307 -2.59 2.43 -7.95
C PHE A 307 -4.09 2.59 -7.67
N LEU A 308 -4.92 2.57 -8.70
CA LEU A 308 -6.39 2.66 -8.56
C LEU A 308 -6.96 1.51 -7.74
N CYS A 309 -6.53 0.27 -8.04
CA CYS A 309 -7.02 -0.93 -7.36
C CYS A 309 -6.61 -0.94 -5.89
N TYR A 310 -5.33 -0.76 -5.60
CA TYR A 310 -4.87 -0.80 -4.22
C TYR A 310 -5.47 0.35 -3.39
N ASN A 311 -5.58 1.56 -3.96
CA ASN A 311 -6.20 2.65 -3.25
C ASN A 311 -7.70 2.42 -2.98
N ALA A 312 -8.44 1.83 -3.91
CA ALA A 312 -9.87 1.59 -3.75
C ALA A 312 -10.21 0.61 -2.62
N PHE A 313 -9.35 -0.40 -2.40
CA PHE A 313 -9.62 -1.48 -1.43
C PHE A 313 -8.94 -1.30 -0.07
N TYR A 314 -8.03 -0.34 0.06
CA TYR A 314 -7.42 0.03 1.33
C TYR A 314 -7.86 1.44 1.71
N SER A 315 -8.44 1.59 2.88
CA SER A 315 -8.93 2.86 3.40
C SER A 315 -8.29 3.20 4.75
N LYS A 316 -8.17 4.49 5.05
CA LYS A 316 -7.59 5.04 6.29
C LYS A 316 -6.15 4.55 6.56
N GLY A 317 -5.48 4.12 5.50
CA GLY A 317 -4.11 3.61 5.52
C GLY A 317 -3.09 4.64 5.06
N ILE A 318 -1.84 4.18 4.92
CA ILE A 318 -0.73 4.99 4.41
C ILE A 318 -0.26 4.37 3.10
N ILE A 319 -0.18 5.19 2.05
CA ILE A 319 0.31 4.78 0.74
C ILE A 319 1.61 5.54 0.44
N LEU A 320 2.72 4.80 0.39
CA LEU A 320 4.03 5.32 0.03
C LEU A 320 4.30 4.98 -1.43
N ILE A 321 4.65 5.99 -2.23
CA ILE A 321 4.96 5.79 -3.65
C ILE A 321 6.28 6.47 -3.99
N ASP A 322 7.22 5.68 -4.46
CA ASP A 322 8.51 6.16 -4.90
C ASP A 322 8.54 6.24 -6.43
N GLU A 323 8.82 7.43 -6.97
CA GLU A 323 8.85 7.73 -8.41
C GLU A 323 7.58 7.25 -9.16
N PRO A 324 6.38 7.78 -8.83
CA PRO A 324 5.14 7.38 -9.50
C PRO A 324 5.12 7.70 -10.99
N GLU A 325 5.93 8.66 -11.45
CA GLU A 325 6.04 9.07 -12.85
C GLU A 325 6.69 8.02 -13.77
N LEU A 326 7.46 7.09 -13.21
CA LEU A 326 8.09 6.05 -14.01
C LEU A 326 7.03 5.25 -14.77
N SER A 327 7.19 5.17 -16.09
CA SER A 327 6.25 4.51 -17.02
C SER A 327 4.89 5.19 -17.21
N LEU A 328 4.55 6.26 -16.48
CA LEU A 328 3.30 6.99 -16.68
C LEU A 328 3.43 8.08 -17.73
N HIS A 329 2.45 8.15 -18.64
CA HIS A 329 2.31 9.29 -19.54
C HIS A 329 2.06 10.59 -18.76
N VAL A 330 2.56 11.72 -19.28
CA VAL A 330 2.46 13.04 -18.63
C VAL A 330 1.02 13.40 -18.24
N ASP A 331 0.04 13.09 -19.10
CA ASP A 331 -1.36 13.39 -18.80
C ASP A 331 -1.87 12.60 -17.59
N TRP A 332 -1.40 11.36 -17.41
CA TRP A 332 -1.74 10.56 -16.24
C TRP A 332 -1.00 11.01 -14.98
N GLN A 333 0.24 11.50 -15.12
CA GLN A 333 0.94 12.12 -13.97
C GLN A 333 0.18 13.33 -13.41
N ARG A 334 -0.47 14.10 -14.29
CA ARG A 334 -1.25 15.28 -13.90
C ARG A 334 -2.55 14.97 -13.16
N ILE A 335 -3.16 13.83 -13.41
CA ILE A 335 -4.46 13.48 -12.84
C ILE A 335 -4.36 12.42 -11.73
N LEU A 336 -3.21 11.78 -11.58
CA LEU A 336 -3.03 10.60 -10.73
C LEU A 336 -3.57 10.82 -9.31
N PHE A 337 -3.08 11.85 -8.63
CA PHE A 337 -3.42 12.05 -7.22
C PHE A 337 -4.81 12.66 -7.03
N ASP A 338 -5.29 13.47 -7.95
CA ASP A 338 -6.69 13.93 -7.93
C ASP A 338 -7.64 12.73 -7.99
N VAL A 339 -7.39 11.80 -8.92
CA VAL A 339 -8.18 10.57 -9.06
C VAL A 339 -8.09 9.68 -7.81
N LEU A 340 -6.89 9.51 -7.24
CA LEU A 340 -6.72 8.69 -6.03
C LEU A 340 -7.44 9.30 -4.82
N MET A 341 -7.38 10.62 -4.65
CA MET A 341 -8.09 11.31 -3.56
C MET A 341 -9.61 11.29 -3.76
N GLU A 342 -10.09 11.44 -5.00
CA GLU A 342 -11.53 11.38 -5.31
C GLU A 342 -12.16 9.98 -5.10
N GLN A 343 -11.35 8.94 -4.92
CA GLN A 343 -11.87 7.63 -4.49
C GLN A 343 -12.45 7.65 -3.07
N GLY A 344 -12.12 8.66 -2.25
CA GLY A 344 -12.70 8.87 -0.93
C GLY A 344 -12.33 7.77 0.07
N THR A 345 -11.08 7.33 0.05
CA THR A 345 -10.55 6.26 0.91
C THR A 345 -9.91 6.78 2.19
N ASP A 346 -9.76 8.10 2.33
CA ASP A 346 -9.11 8.77 3.47
C ASP A 346 -7.68 8.25 3.74
N ASN A 347 -6.96 7.87 2.68
CA ASN A 347 -5.58 7.44 2.77
C ASN A 347 -4.62 8.64 2.84
N GLN A 348 -3.58 8.51 3.65
CA GLN A 348 -2.45 9.43 3.64
C GLN A 348 -1.43 8.99 2.58
N PHE A 349 -1.07 9.90 1.67
CA PHE A 349 -0.08 9.66 0.62
C PHE A 349 1.26 10.30 1.00
N LEU A 350 2.35 9.52 0.90
CA LEU A 350 3.73 9.98 0.97
C LEU A 350 4.40 9.64 -0.37
N ILE A 351 4.74 10.67 -1.13
CA ILE A 351 5.16 10.54 -2.53
C ILE A 351 6.56 11.11 -2.68
N ALA A 352 7.51 10.32 -3.15
CA ALA A 352 8.80 10.82 -3.59
C ALA A 352 8.80 10.93 -5.11
N THR A 353 9.08 12.12 -5.65
CA THR A 353 9.01 12.35 -7.09
C THR A 353 10.02 13.39 -7.58
N HIS A 354 10.39 13.26 -8.85
CA HIS A 354 11.11 14.27 -9.62
C HIS A 354 10.22 14.95 -10.66
N SER A 355 8.97 14.51 -10.82
CA SER A 355 8.08 15.05 -11.85
C SER A 355 7.46 16.39 -11.47
N PRO A 356 7.73 17.46 -12.24
CA PRO A 356 7.07 18.74 -12.06
C PRO A 356 5.56 18.65 -12.32
N PHE A 357 5.10 17.67 -13.09
CA PHE A 357 3.68 17.46 -13.37
C PHE A 357 2.91 16.90 -12.17
N ILE A 358 3.62 16.40 -11.16
CA ILE A 358 3.05 15.92 -9.91
C ILE A 358 3.19 17.00 -8.84
N TYR A 359 4.42 17.43 -8.48
CA TYR A 359 4.60 18.29 -7.33
C TYR A 359 4.03 19.71 -7.52
N SER A 360 4.01 20.24 -8.76
CA SER A 360 3.46 21.58 -9.01
C SER A 360 1.94 21.70 -8.76
N GLN A 361 1.23 20.59 -8.61
CA GLN A 361 -0.20 20.59 -8.29
C GLN A 361 -0.45 20.78 -6.78
N PHE A 362 0.55 20.48 -5.96
CA PHE A 362 0.44 20.48 -4.50
C PHE A 362 1.53 21.35 -3.85
N PRO A 363 1.67 22.64 -4.19
CA PRO A 363 2.76 23.49 -3.71
C PRO A 363 2.76 23.63 -2.18
N ASP A 364 1.58 23.62 -1.55
CA ASP A 364 1.44 23.73 -0.09
C ASP A 364 1.69 22.39 0.64
N LYS A 365 1.87 21.31 -0.10
CA LYS A 365 2.12 19.93 0.40
C LYS A 365 3.52 19.43 0.03
N GLU A 366 4.31 20.27 -0.62
CA GLU A 366 5.68 19.95 -1.04
C GLU A 366 6.65 20.05 0.13
N LEU A 367 7.45 19.01 0.32
CA LEU A 367 8.52 18.92 1.31
C LEU A 367 9.86 18.82 0.55
N ILE A 368 10.56 19.94 0.45
CA ILE A 368 11.82 20.06 -0.31
C ILE A 368 12.98 19.59 0.55
N LEU A 369 13.59 18.47 0.22
CA LEU A 369 14.66 17.85 1.01
C LEU A 369 16.04 18.50 0.83
N ASP A 370 16.19 19.41 -0.14
CA ASP A 370 17.45 20.13 -0.42
C ASP A 370 17.52 21.52 0.22
N GLU A 371 16.46 22.03 0.83
CA GLU A 371 16.44 23.32 1.48
C GLU A 371 17.31 23.30 2.74
N GLY A 372 18.51 23.84 2.64
CA GLY A 372 19.51 23.91 3.72
C GLY A 372 20.91 23.45 3.33
N ARG A 373 21.05 22.85 2.16
CA ARG A 373 22.36 22.51 1.59
C ARG A 373 22.96 23.73 0.88
N LYS A 374 23.61 24.62 1.64
CA LYS A 374 24.53 25.64 1.10
C LYS A 374 25.96 25.18 1.24
#